data_2aa3406cafd0cfd2c34e518d3af67f33
#
_entry.id   2aa3406cafd0cfd2c34e518d3af67f33
#
_cell.length_a   1.000
_cell.length_b   1.000
_cell.length_c   1.000
_cell.angle_alpha   90.00
_cell.angle_beta   90.00
_cell.angle_gamma   90.00
#
_symmetry.space_group_name_H-M   'P 1'
#
loop_
_entity.id
_entity.type
_entity.pdbx_description
1 polymer ?
#
loop_
_entity_poly.entity_id
_entity_poly.type
_entity_poly.pdbx_seq_one_letter_code
_entity_poly.pdbx_strand_id
1 'polypeptide(L)'
;MTTSCCPSYIELVEKHMTEMKPYVSTTGSPMYYAARIAKEKHPDAKIVFVGPCVAKRKEVRRDDAVDYILTFEEVGSILDGMDIQLEQVNSFSILHTSVREAHVLHKPVV
;
A
#
# COMPACT_ATOMS: atom_id res chain seq x y z
N MET A 1 9.25 -0.82 21.14
CA MET A 1 9.31 -0.64 19.68
C MET A 1 7.92 -0.30 19.18
N THR A 2 7.79 0.71 18.31
CA THR A 2 6.52 1.15 17.74
C THR A 2 6.45 0.76 16.26
N THR A 3 5.25 0.80 15.67
CA THR A 3 5.01 0.40 14.27
C THR A 3 5.54 1.44 13.28
N SER A 4 5.90 1.02 12.07
CA SER A 4 6.31 1.86 10.93
C SER A 4 5.30 1.83 9.77
N CYS A 5 4.18 1.13 9.90
CA CYS A 5 3.22 0.95 8.81
C CYS A 5 2.38 2.21 8.48
N CYS A 6 2.35 3.20 9.38
CA CYS A 6 1.61 4.45 9.20
C CYS A 6 2.56 5.61 8.86
N PRO A 7 2.57 6.12 7.62
CA PRO A 7 3.47 7.21 7.22
C PRO A 7 3.16 8.53 7.94
N SER A 8 1.92 8.78 8.35
CA SER A 8 1.57 9.94 9.18
C SER A 8 2.20 9.88 10.57
N TYR A 9 2.26 8.68 11.17
CA TYR A 9 2.92 8.49 12.45
C TYR A 9 4.44 8.72 12.34
N ILE A 10 5.06 8.20 11.28
CA ILE A 10 6.50 8.42 11.03
C ILE A 10 6.80 9.92 10.90
N GLU A 11 5.98 10.65 10.14
CA GLU A 11 6.10 12.12 10.01
C GLU A 11 5.95 12.86 11.35
N LEU A 12 4.99 12.43 12.17
CA LEU A 12 4.79 13.00 13.51
C LEU A 12 6.04 12.81 14.38
N VAL A 13 6.59 11.60 14.38
CA VAL A 13 7.81 11.29 15.15
C VAL A 13 9.01 12.09 14.60
N GLU A 14 9.17 12.16 13.29
CA GLU A 14 10.29 12.89 12.67
C GLU A 14 10.29 14.39 13.00
N LYS A 15 9.09 14.99 13.08
CA LYS A 15 8.93 16.44 13.25
C LYS A 15 8.75 16.91 14.67
N HIS A 16 8.04 16.13 15.49
CA HIS A 16 7.54 16.60 16.79
C HIS A 16 7.91 15.71 17.95
N MET A 17 8.36 14.47 17.71
CA MET A 17 8.67 13.51 18.78
C MET A 17 10.00 12.80 18.48
N THR A 18 11.05 13.58 18.26
CA THR A 18 12.35 13.08 17.78
C THR A 18 12.99 12.07 18.74
N GLU A 19 12.70 12.13 20.03
CA GLU A 19 13.11 11.17 21.04
C GLU A 19 12.52 9.77 20.82
N MET A 20 11.42 9.68 20.07
CA MET A 20 10.79 8.40 19.74
C MET A 20 11.41 7.69 18.52
N LYS A 21 12.25 8.38 17.74
CA LYS A 21 12.88 7.81 16.52
C LYS A 21 13.57 6.46 16.77
N PRO A 22 14.34 6.26 17.85
CA PRO A 22 15.02 4.98 18.09
C PRO A 22 14.06 3.80 18.32
N TYR A 23 12.81 4.11 18.66
CA TYR A 23 11.79 3.09 18.96
C TYR A 23 10.89 2.76 17.77
N VAL A 24 10.98 3.51 16.68
CA VAL A 24 10.22 3.23 15.45
C VAL A 24 10.84 2.06 14.71
N SER A 25 10.00 1.11 14.31
CA SER A 25 10.43 -0.04 13.50
C SER A 25 10.98 0.43 12.14
N THR A 26 11.99 -0.24 11.66
CA THR A 26 12.56 -0.04 10.30
C THR A 26 11.89 -0.91 9.25
N THR A 27 10.90 -1.73 9.63
CA THR A 27 10.19 -2.63 8.72
C THR A 27 9.33 -1.83 7.74
N GLY A 28 9.32 -2.21 6.47
CA GLY A 28 8.45 -1.62 5.46
C GLY A 28 6.97 -1.82 5.76
N SER A 29 6.11 -1.02 5.13
CA SER A 29 4.67 -1.19 5.29
C SER A 29 4.15 -2.41 4.52
N PRO A 30 2.95 -2.92 4.83
CA PRO A 30 2.31 -3.96 4.02
C PRO A 30 2.18 -3.59 2.55
N MET A 31 1.94 -2.31 2.22
CA MET A 31 1.93 -1.81 0.85
C MET A 31 3.27 -2.06 0.15
N TYR A 32 4.37 -1.75 0.82
CA TYR A 32 5.72 -1.93 0.29
C TYR A 32 5.99 -3.38 -0.10
N TYR A 33 5.73 -4.32 0.82
CA TYR A 33 5.96 -5.74 0.54
C TYR A 33 5.04 -6.30 -0.52
N ALA A 34 3.75 -5.92 -0.51
CA ALA A 34 2.78 -6.35 -1.52
C ALA A 34 3.18 -5.85 -2.91
N ALA A 35 3.64 -4.59 -3.02
CA ALA A 35 4.11 -4.02 -4.27
C ALA A 35 5.35 -4.74 -4.81
N ARG A 36 6.31 -5.08 -3.96
CA ARG A 36 7.50 -5.84 -4.36
C ARG A 36 7.15 -7.22 -4.89
N ILE A 37 6.26 -7.93 -4.21
CA ILE A 37 5.79 -9.25 -4.66
C ILE A 37 5.06 -9.14 -6.00
N ALA A 38 4.22 -8.12 -6.17
CA ALA A 38 3.53 -7.89 -7.43
C ALA A 38 4.52 -7.57 -8.58
N LYS A 39 5.53 -6.78 -8.30
CA LYS A 39 6.57 -6.43 -9.28
C LYS A 39 7.45 -7.62 -9.66
N GLU A 40 7.73 -8.50 -8.71
CA GLU A 40 8.45 -9.77 -8.96
C GLU A 40 7.66 -10.72 -9.86
N LYS A 41 6.34 -10.81 -9.66
CA LYS A 41 5.44 -11.62 -10.50
C LYS A 41 5.18 -11.02 -11.88
N HIS A 42 5.16 -9.69 -11.96
CA HIS A 42 4.82 -8.93 -13.16
C HIS A 42 5.82 -7.78 -13.38
N PRO A 43 7.05 -8.06 -13.86
CA PRO A 43 8.15 -7.07 -13.93
C PRO A 43 7.81 -5.84 -14.77
N ASP A 44 7.05 -6.05 -15.85
CA ASP A 44 6.69 -4.99 -16.79
C ASP A 44 5.42 -4.21 -16.40
N ALA A 45 4.72 -4.65 -15.34
CA ALA A 45 3.49 -4.02 -14.90
C ALA A 45 3.74 -2.75 -14.10
N LYS A 46 2.84 -1.77 -14.25
CA LYS A 46 2.78 -0.61 -13.38
C LYS A 46 2.01 -0.95 -12.11
N ILE A 47 2.60 -0.65 -10.97
CA ILE A 47 1.99 -0.91 -9.66
C ILE A 47 1.25 0.34 -9.21
N VAL A 48 -0.05 0.19 -9.03
CA VAL A 48 -0.93 1.26 -8.53
C VAL A 48 -1.48 0.85 -7.17
N PHE A 49 -1.22 1.64 -6.15
CA PHE A 49 -1.85 1.46 -4.85
C PHE A 49 -3.11 2.33 -4.75
N VAL A 50 -4.22 1.70 -4.37
CA VAL A 50 -5.49 2.39 -4.12
C VAL A 50 -5.82 2.31 -2.63
N GLY A 51 -6.10 3.45 -2.00
CA GLY A 51 -6.42 3.47 -0.59
C GLY A 51 -6.86 4.85 -0.08
N PRO A 52 -7.45 4.92 1.14
CA PRO A 52 -8.04 6.16 1.64
C PRO A 52 -7.00 7.17 2.16
N CYS A 53 -5.73 6.79 2.30
CA CYS A 53 -4.75 7.58 3.03
C CYS A 53 -3.79 8.33 2.10
N VAL A 54 -3.95 9.65 2.01
CA VAL A 54 -3.06 10.53 1.21
C VAL A 54 -1.61 10.56 1.72
N ALA A 55 -1.36 10.25 3.01
CA ALA A 55 -0.01 10.20 3.56
C ALA A 55 0.85 9.08 2.93
N LYS A 56 0.21 8.05 2.35
CA LYS A 56 0.90 7.01 1.57
C LYS A 56 1.68 7.55 0.37
N ARG A 57 1.31 8.71 -0.16
CA ARG A 57 2.06 9.41 -1.22
C ARG A 57 3.49 9.76 -0.81
N LYS A 58 3.72 10.06 0.48
CA LYS A 58 5.07 10.34 0.98
C LYS A 58 5.91 9.07 1.10
N GLU A 59 5.28 7.97 1.46
CA GLU A 59 5.95 6.67 1.52
C GLU A 59 6.48 6.26 0.14
N VAL A 60 5.65 6.38 -0.89
CA VAL A 60 6.05 6.06 -2.28
C VAL A 60 7.19 6.94 -2.80
N ARG A 61 7.27 8.20 -2.36
CA ARG A 61 8.40 9.07 -2.72
C ARG A 61 9.74 8.62 -2.12
N ARG A 62 9.70 7.83 -1.06
CA ARG A 62 10.89 7.27 -0.40
C ARG A 62 11.29 5.90 -1.00
N ASP A 63 10.37 5.28 -1.71
CA ASP A 63 10.49 3.92 -2.20
C ASP A 63 9.84 3.80 -3.58
N ASP A 64 10.53 3.18 -4.52
CA ASP A 64 10.13 3.02 -5.91
C ASP A 64 9.32 1.73 -6.19
N ALA A 65 8.88 1.04 -5.14
CA ALA A 65 8.11 -0.20 -5.28
C ALA A 65 6.71 0.01 -5.89
N VAL A 66 6.13 1.21 -5.70
CA VAL A 66 4.80 1.60 -6.22
C VAL A 66 4.96 2.74 -7.21
N ASP A 67 4.41 2.61 -8.40
CA ASP A 67 4.49 3.66 -9.43
C ASP A 67 3.50 4.80 -9.19
N TYR A 68 2.26 4.49 -8.77
CA TYR A 68 1.19 5.48 -8.56
C TYR A 68 0.39 5.19 -7.29
N ILE A 69 -0.10 6.26 -6.67
CA ILE A 69 -1.08 6.19 -5.57
C ILE A 69 -2.34 6.96 -5.95
N LEU A 70 -3.47 6.33 -5.79
CA LEU A 70 -4.79 6.92 -5.96
C LEU A 70 -5.61 6.76 -4.67
N THR A 71 -6.41 7.76 -4.36
CA THR A 71 -7.45 7.63 -3.33
C THR A 71 -8.69 6.94 -3.92
N PHE A 72 -9.60 6.51 -3.05
CA PHE A 72 -10.87 5.93 -3.51
C PHE A 72 -11.70 6.96 -4.29
N GLU A 73 -11.67 8.23 -3.87
CA GLU A 73 -12.35 9.32 -4.55
C GLU A 73 -11.78 9.58 -5.94
N GLU A 74 -10.46 9.53 -6.08
CA GLU A 74 -9.80 9.68 -7.39
C GLU A 74 -10.14 8.53 -8.33
N VAL A 75 -10.16 7.29 -7.82
CA VAL A 75 -10.60 6.13 -8.62
C VAL A 75 -12.07 6.25 -8.99
N GLY A 76 -12.93 6.66 -8.05
CA GLY A 76 -14.35 6.92 -8.32
C GLY A 76 -14.52 7.93 -9.45
N SER A 77 -13.81 9.05 -9.40
CA SER A 77 -13.86 10.09 -10.44
C SER A 77 -13.38 9.59 -11.81
N ILE A 78 -12.38 8.69 -11.84
CA ILE A 78 -11.91 8.07 -13.08
C ILE A 78 -13.00 7.15 -13.67
N LEU A 79 -13.63 6.33 -12.83
CA LEU A 79 -14.70 5.41 -13.25
C LEU A 79 -15.91 6.17 -13.76
N ASP A 80 -16.33 7.23 -13.08
CA ASP A 80 -17.40 8.12 -13.53
C ASP A 80 -17.07 8.78 -14.86
N GLY A 81 -15.85 9.25 -15.05
CA GLY A 81 -15.38 9.82 -16.31
C GLY A 81 -15.32 8.81 -17.47
N MET A 82 -15.23 7.53 -17.17
CA MET A 82 -15.27 6.42 -18.14
C MET A 82 -16.68 5.84 -18.32
N ASP A 83 -17.70 6.41 -17.68
CA ASP A 83 -19.08 5.93 -17.66
C ASP A 83 -19.23 4.47 -17.17
N ILE A 84 -18.37 4.07 -16.21
CA ILE A 84 -18.40 2.74 -15.61
C ILE A 84 -19.28 2.76 -14.36
N GLN A 85 -20.41 2.08 -14.42
CA GLN A 85 -21.34 1.93 -13.30
C GLN A 85 -20.91 0.74 -12.43
N LEU A 86 -20.40 1.02 -11.22
CA LEU A 86 -19.90 -0.01 -10.28
C LEU A 86 -20.98 -1.01 -9.89
N GLU A 87 -22.25 -0.58 -9.84
CA GLU A 87 -23.40 -1.42 -9.52
C GLU A 87 -23.65 -2.54 -10.54
N GLN A 88 -23.18 -2.35 -11.76
CA GLN A 88 -23.34 -3.32 -12.86
C GLN A 88 -22.15 -4.29 -12.95
N VAL A 89 -21.09 -4.03 -12.21
CA VAL A 89 -19.91 -4.91 -12.20
C VAL A 89 -20.14 -6.02 -11.18
N ASN A 90 -20.23 -7.26 -11.68
CA ASN A 90 -20.26 -8.42 -10.79
C ASN A 90 -19.02 -8.42 -9.92
N SER A 91 -19.20 -8.34 -8.60
CA SER A 91 -18.11 -8.44 -7.63
C SER A 91 -17.50 -9.84 -7.67
N PHE A 92 -16.50 -10.02 -8.52
CA PHE A 92 -15.69 -11.22 -8.47
C PHE A 92 -14.72 -11.08 -7.30
N SER A 93 -14.77 -11.99 -6.33
CA SER A 93 -13.94 -11.90 -5.14
C SER A 93 -12.49 -12.23 -5.47
N ILE A 94 -11.72 -11.21 -5.83
CA ILE A 94 -10.25 -11.26 -5.84
C ILE A 94 -9.68 -11.50 -4.44
N LEU A 95 -10.48 -11.23 -3.39
CA LEU A 95 -10.15 -11.46 -1.98
C LEU A 95 -9.74 -12.90 -1.65
N HIS A 96 -10.23 -13.89 -2.39
CA HIS A 96 -9.90 -15.29 -2.10
C HIS A 96 -8.47 -15.69 -2.51
N THR A 97 -7.88 -15.01 -3.47
CA THR A 97 -6.52 -15.33 -3.95
C THR A 97 -5.46 -14.64 -3.10
N SER A 98 -5.70 -13.40 -2.70
CA SER A 98 -4.74 -12.62 -1.91
C SER A 98 -4.61 -13.12 -0.46
N VAL A 99 -5.68 -13.62 0.14
CA VAL A 99 -5.62 -14.16 1.52
C VAL A 99 -4.88 -15.51 1.57
N ARG A 100 -4.98 -16.35 0.55
CA ARG A 100 -4.21 -17.60 0.47
C ARG A 100 -2.72 -17.34 0.23
N GLU A 101 -2.36 -16.33 -0.56
CA GLU A 101 -0.96 -15.98 -0.81
C GLU A 101 -0.30 -15.31 0.40
N ALA A 102 -1.03 -14.50 1.16
CA ALA A 102 -0.53 -13.91 2.40
C ALA A 102 -0.17 -14.95 3.47
N HIS A 103 -0.84 -16.10 3.48
CA HIS A 103 -0.52 -17.19 4.41
C HIS A 103 0.80 -17.91 4.06
N VAL A 104 1.25 -17.84 2.80
CA VAL A 104 2.51 -18.47 2.37
C VAL A 104 3.72 -17.62 2.76
N LEU A 105 3.54 -16.32 2.97
CA LEU A 105 4.62 -15.38 3.31
C LEU A 105 4.98 -15.35 4.80
N HIS A 106 4.26 -16.11 5.64
CA HIS A 106 4.53 -16.18 7.08
C HIS A 106 5.41 -17.37 7.46
N LYS A 107 6.29 -17.83 6.57
CA LYS A 107 7.37 -18.72 6.97
C LYS A 107 8.43 -17.90 7.68
N PRO A 108 8.74 -18.20 8.95
CA PRO A 108 9.87 -17.55 9.62
C PRO A 108 11.13 -17.84 8.82
N VAL A 109 11.85 -16.78 8.48
CA VAL A 109 13.23 -16.90 8.01
C VAL A 109 14.04 -17.34 9.24
N VAL A 110 14.44 -18.61 9.27
CA VAL A 110 15.40 -19.14 10.24
C VAL A 110 16.79 -18.67 9.84
#